data_a57c969e6261821278ef4a44d9416783
#
_entry.id   a57c969e6261821278ef4a44d9416783
#
_cell.length_a   1.000
_cell.length_b   1.000
_cell.length_c   1.000
_cell.angle_alpha   90.00
_cell.angle_beta   90.00
_cell.angle_gamma   90.00
#
_symmetry.space_group_name_H-M   'P 1'
#
loop_
_entity.id
_entity.type
_entity.pdbx_description
1 polymer ?
#
loop_
_entity_poly.entity_id
_entity_poly.type
_entity_poly.pdbx_seq_one_letter_code
_entity_poly.pdbx_strand_id
1 'polypeptide(L)'
;MTLESAGGTKEIKVSQSWTGAVLSLKINGPENMELDSEGDSFKFSVETNAEWKVESSAAWLTTSSEENLVSVTAAANSEAHRDAAVTITATVGGKSEIKEINVSQISREENPYFQMLGSYGLYAERWYYGGNAINVPGIGSYCTIEQKEYGKTFTIKNLFVEGTEYEASYDKETKRMVLTLGSLCLTRTLVQSQQTYYYYMVQPNIMERKFETGILYGTIGTATDGKSENCQAILLDGFDEAYGSLGLIVRVGASQSMAMLSDVYYADGKMYFVRAEKETLD
;
A
#
# COMPACT_ATOMS: atom_id res chain seq x y z
N MET A 1 -31.44 -56.45 -22.63
CA MET A 1 -30.87 -57.75 -22.24
C MET A 1 -31.92 -58.79 -22.63
N THR A 2 -31.53 -59.71 -23.48
CA THR A 2 -32.42 -60.78 -23.95
C THR A 2 -31.98 -62.07 -23.27
N LEU A 3 -32.89 -62.77 -22.61
CA LEU A 3 -32.68 -64.07 -22.02
C LEU A 3 -33.46 -65.11 -22.83
N GLU A 4 -32.75 -66.12 -23.40
CA GLU A 4 -33.35 -67.23 -24.10
C GLU A 4 -33.42 -68.45 -23.19
N SER A 5 -34.56 -69.12 -23.17
CA SER A 5 -34.75 -70.37 -22.48
C SER A 5 -35.45 -71.37 -23.43
N ALA A 6 -35.40 -72.67 -23.11
CA ALA A 6 -36.01 -73.77 -23.92
C ALA A 6 -37.53 -73.66 -24.15
N GLY A 7 -38.18 -72.67 -23.59
CA GLY A 7 -39.64 -72.42 -23.67
C GLY A 7 -40.07 -71.16 -24.35
N GLY A 8 -39.15 -70.39 -25.00
CA GLY A 8 -39.45 -69.15 -25.72
C GLY A 8 -38.64 -67.96 -25.27
N THR A 9 -38.58 -66.94 -26.11
CA THR A 9 -37.88 -65.66 -25.88
C THR A 9 -38.79 -64.74 -25.07
N LYS A 10 -38.33 -64.24 -23.92
CA LYS A 10 -38.96 -63.19 -23.15
C LYS A 10 -38.12 -61.95 -23.13
N GLU A 11 -38.63 -60.88 -23.67
CA GLU A 11 -37.94 -59.60 -23.65
C GLU A 11 -38.23 -58.90 -22.30
N ILE A 12 -37.15 -58.61 -21.57
CA ILE A 12 -37.24 -57.81 -20.35
C ILE A 12 -36.73 -56.39 -20.73
N LYS A 13 -37.60 -55.43 -20.75
CA LYS A 13 -37.24 -54.01 -20.84
C LYS A 13 -36.73 -53.55 -19.50
N VAL A 14 -35.44 -53.35 -19.35
CA VAL A 14 -34.84 -52.71 -18.19
C VAL A 14 -34.72 -51.23 -18.51
N SER A 15 -35.52 -50.41 -17.83
CA SER A 15 -35.36 -48.98 -17.80
C SER A 15 -34.60 -48.60 -16.53
N GLN A 16 -33.43 -48.04 -16.66
CA GLN A 16 -32.70 -47.46 -15.56
C GLN A 16 -33.02 -45.95 -15.59
N SER A 17 -33.80 -45.48 -14.62
CA SER A 17 -33.91 -44.02 -14.42
C SER A 17 -32.64 -43.54 -13.72
N TRP A 18 -31.84 -42.77 -14.41
CA TRP A 18 -30.73 -42.08 -13.82
C TRP A 18 -31.30 -40.95 -12.95
N THR A 19 -31.32 -41.15 -11.63
CA THR A 19 -31.48 -40.02 -10.69
C THR A 19 -30.18 -39.26 -10.73
N GLY A 20 -30.08 -38.33 -11.69
CA GLY A 20 -28.89 -37.57 -11.93
C GLY A 20 -28.35 -36.97 -10.65
N ALA A 21 -27.07 -37.10 -10.43
CA ALA A 21 -26.39 -36.40 -9.35
C ALA A 21 -26.80 -34.94 -9.37
N VAL A 22 -27.19 -34.41 -8.23
CA VAL A 22 -27.50 -32.97 -8.10
C VAL A 22 -26.20 -32.26 -8.43
N LEU A 23 -26.21 -31.41 -9.47
CA LEU A 23 -25.06 -30.60 -9.82
C LEU A 23 -24.70 -29.72 -8.61
N SER A 24 -23.44 -29.68 -8.27
CA SER A 24 -22.89 -28.88 -7.17
C SER A 24 -21.67 -28.12 -7.66
N LEU A 25 -21.67 -26.83 -7.44
CA LEU A 25 -20.52 -25.93 -7.71
C LEU A 25 -20.30 -25.02 -6.52
N LYS A 26 -19.14 -25.14 -5.89
CA LYS A 26 -18.71 -24.29 -4.79
C LYS A 26 -17.35 -23.67 -5.12
N ILE A 27 -17.19 -22.39 -4.83
CA ILE A 27 -15.94 -21.66 -4.94
C ILE A 27 -15.45 -21.33 -3.54
N ASN A 28 -14.21 -21.72 -3.22
CA ASN A 28 -13.54 -21.33 -1.99
C ASN A 28 -12.57 -20.20 -2.33
N GLY A 29 -13.08 -18.98 -2.31
CA GLY A 29 -12.38 -17.74 -2.69
C GLY A 29 -13.24 -16.52 -2.45
N PRO A 30 -12.74 -15.33 -2.78
CA PRO A 30 -13.48 -14.09 -2.65
C PRO A 30 -14.62 -14.00 -3.67
N GLU A 31 -15.71 -13.31 -3.33
CA GLU A 31 -16.77 -12.94 -4.28
C GLU A 31 -16.39 -11.69 -5.10
N ASN A 32 -15.58 -10.80 -4.48
CA ASN A 32 -15.09 -9.59 -5.10
C ASN A 32 -13.60 -9.47 -4.80
N MET A 33 -12.82 -9.02 -5.79
CA MET A 33 -11.38 -8.83 -5.68
C MET A 33 -10.95 -7.52 -6.31
N GLU A 34 -10.29 -6.67 -5.53
CA GLU A 34 -9.60 -5.47 -6.01
C GLU A 34 -8.14 -5.79 -6.24
N LEU A 35 -7.64 -5.52 -7.45
CA LEU A 35 -6.27 -5.78 -7.87
C LEU A 35 -5.47 -4.48 -7.98
N ASP A 36 -4.18 -4.62 -7.76
CA ASP A 36 -3.22 -3.51 -7.84
C ASP A 36 -3.01 -3.03 -9.29
N SER A 37 -2.75 -1.74 -9.46
CA SER A 37 -2.50 -1.11 -10.75
C SER A 37 -1.26 -1.65 -11.49
N GLU A 38 -0.22 -2.08 -10.77
CA GLU A 38 1.01 -2.59 -11.40
C GLU A 38 0.93 -4.09 -11.77
N GLY A 39 -0.26 -4.65 -11.71
CA GLY A 39 -0.51 -6.06 -11.91
C GLY A 39 -0.53 -6.83 -10.59
N ASP A 40 -1.40 -7.81 -10.53
CA ASP A 40 -1.59 -8.63 -9.33
C ASP A 40 -2.13 -10.00 -9.70
N SER A 41 -2.18 -10.91 -8.75
CA SER A 41 -2.75 -12.23 -8.94
C SER A 41 -3.38 -12.77 -7.67
N PHE A 42 -4.43 -13.56 -7.83
CA PHE A 42 -5.03 -14.30 -6.72
C PHE A 42 -5.36 -15.72 -7.13
N LYS A 43 -5.66 -16.57 -6.15
CA LYS A 43 -6.03 -17.96 -6.35
C LYS A 43 -7.28 -18.31 -5.58
N PHE A 44 -8.03 -19.24 -6.13
CA PHE A 44 -9.17 -19.85 -5.46
C PHE A 44 -9.33 -21.31 -5.88
N SER A 45 -10.09 -22.11 -5.12
CA SER A 45 -10.36 -23.48 -5.50
C SER A 45 -11.83 -23.70 -5.86
N VAL A 46 -12.03 -24.63 -6.79
CA VAL A 46 -13.35 -25.05 -7.28
C VAL A 46 -13.64 -26.45 -6.76
N GLU A 47 -14.78 -26.63 -6.09
CA GLU A 47 -15.31 -27.92 -5.68
C GLU A 47 -16.58 -28.20 -6.50
N THR A 48 -16.56 -29.26 -7.31
CA THR A 48 -17.69 -29.67 -8.12
C THR A 48 -17.67 -31.16 -8.39
N ASN A 49 -18.84 -31.74 -8.66
CA ASN A 49 -19.03 -33.12 -9.09
C ASN A 49 -19.22 -33.24 -10.62
N ALA A 50 -18.83 -32.20 -11.37
CA ALA A 50 -19.06 -32.08 -12.81
C ALA A 50 -17.80 -31.61 -13.53
N GLU A 51 -17.78 -31.75 -14.87
CA GLU A 51 -16.80 -31.03 -15.68
C GLU A 51 -17.02 -29.54 -15.56
N TRP A 52 -15.93 -28.75 -15.54
CA TRP A 52 -16.02 -27.32 -15.38
C TRP A 52 -14.98 -26.60 -16.21
N LYS A 53 -15.25 -25.30 -16.45
CA LYS A 53 -14.32 -24.37 -17.11
C LYS A 53 -14.32 -23.03 -16.38
N VAL A 54 -13.24 -22.27 -16.55
CA VAL A 54 -13.10 -20.91 -16.11
C VAL A 54 -12.81 -20.00 -17.28
N GLU A 55 -13.45 -18.85 -17.30
CA GLU A 55 -13.31 -17.85 -18.38
C GLU A 55 -13.24 -16.45 -17.77
N SER A 56 -12.43 -15.58 -18.36
CA SER A 56 -12.41 -14.15 -18.03
C SER A 56 -13.22 -13.36 -19.04
N SER A 57 -13.95 -12.35 -18.60
CA SER A 57 -14.68 -11.42 -19.47
C SER A 57 -13.79 -10.38 -20.16
N ALA A 58 -12.50 -10.29 -19.79
CA ALA A 58 -11.59 -9.24 -20.28
C ALA A 58 -10.19 -9.79 -20.61
N ALA A 59 -9.61 -9.29 -21.70
CA ALA A 59 -8.29 -9.73 -22.17
C ALA A 59 -7.12 -9.37 -21.22
N TRP A 60 -7.28 -8.35 -20.38
CA TRP A 60 -6.27 -7.95 -19.40
C TRP A 60 -6.22 -8.86 -18.17
N LEU A 61 -7.22 -9.75 -18.00
CA LEU A 61 -7.36 -10.66 -16.91
C LEU A 61 -7.25 -12.10 -17.44
N THR A 62 -6.15 -12.77 -17.15
CA THR A 62 -5.89 -14.14 -17.60
C THR A 62 -6.22 -15.16 -16.51
N THR A 63 -6.77 -16.30 -16.91
CA THR A 63 -7.09 -17.41 -16.02
C THR A 63 -6.34 -18.66 -16.43
N SER A 64 -5.88 -19.44 -15.47
CA SER A 64 -5.37 -20.79 -15.65
C SER A 64 -5.86 -21.70 -14.53
N SER A 65 -5.99 -22.99 -14.81
CA SER A 65 -6.40 -23.96 -13.80
C SER A 65 -5.48 -25.17 -13.80
N GLU A 66 -5.16 -25.66 -12.61
CA GLU A 66 -4.45 -26.89 -12.37
C GLU A 66 -5.26 -27.71 -11.34
N GLU A 67 -5.74 -28.88 -11.77
CA GLU A 67 -6.72 -29.66 -11.01
C GLU A 67 -7.93 -28.78 -10.60
N ASN A 68 -8.11 -28.55 -9.30
CA ASN A 68 -9.19 -27.72 -8.75
C ASN A 68 -8.76 -26.30 -8.37
N LEU A 69 -7.50 -25.94 -8.56
CA LEU A 69 -6.96 -24.61 -8.24
C LEU A 69 -6.97 -23.72 -9.47
N VAL A 70 -7.58 -22.56 -9.35
CA VAL A 70 -7.59 -21.51 -10.38
C VAL A 70 -6.63 -20.41 -9.96
N SER A 71 -5.81 -19.98 -10.90
CA SER A 71 -4.96 -18.78 -10.77
C SER A 71 -5.48 -17.71 -11.73
N VAL A 72 -5.69 -16.52 -11.21
CA VAL A 72 -6.12 -15.34 -11.96
C VAL A 72 -5.01 -14.30 -11.90
N THR A 73 -4.61 -13.76 -13.04
CA THR A 73 -3.52 -12.78 -13.14
C THR A 73 -3.96 -11.60 -13.98
N ALA A 74 -3.79 -10.40 -13.45
CA ALA A 74 -4.03 -9.15 -14.14
C ALA A 74 -2.71 -8.54 -14.63
N ALA A 75 -2.69 -8.06 -15.87
CA ALA A 75 -1.64 -7.20 -16.39
C ALA A 75 -1.71 -5.81 -15.73
N ALA A 76 -0.59 -5.06 -15.74
CA ALA A 76 -0.56 -3.69 -15.23
C ALA A 76 -1.62 -2.80 -15.91
N ASN A 77 -2.17 -1.86 -15.14
CA ASN A 77 -3.16 -0.89 -15.58
C ASN A 77 -2.60 0.54 -15.49
N SER A 78 -2.20 1.07 -16.62
CA SER A 78 -1.75 2.47 -16.75
C SER A 78 -2.87 3.45 -17.10
N GLU A 79 -4.10 2.93 -17.30
CA GLU A 79 -5.27 3.70 -17.68
C GLU A 79 -6.26 3.84 -16.51
N ALA A 80 -7.50 4.16 -16.81
CA ALA A 80 -8.55 4.29 -15.80
C ALA A 80 -8.87 2.96 -15.10
N HIS A 81 -9.55 3.07 -13.98
CA HIS A 81 -10.15 1.94 -13.26
C HIS A 81 -10.92 1.03 -14.23
N ARG A 82 -10.80 -0.28 -14.06
CA ARG A 82 -11.44 -1.26 -14.94
C ARG A 82 -12.00 -2.44 -14.16
N ASP A 83 -13.09 -2.99 -14.68
CA ASP A 83 -13.82 -4.11 -14.11
C ASP A 83 -13.87 -5.29 -15.07
N ALA A 84 -13.91 -6.49 -14.50
CA ALA A 84 -14.11 -7.74 -15.23
C ALA A 84 -14.77 -8.77 -14.32
N ALA A 85 -15.22 -9.87 -14.91
CA ALA A 85 -15.71 -11.03 -14.19
C ALA A 85 -14.89 -12.28 -14.55
N VAL A 86 -14.65 -13.13 -13.56
CA VAL A 86 -14.18 -14.50 -13.75
C VAL A 86 -15.37 -15.43 -13.58
N THR A 87 -15.78 -16.07 -14.66
CA THR A 87 -16.95 -16.95 -14.70
C THR A 87 -16.52 -18.41 -14.63
N ILE A 88 -17.06 -19.17 -13.70
CA ILE A 88 -16.87 -20.59 -13.52
C ILE A 88 -18.17 -21.30 -13.89
N THR A 89 -18.11 -22.18 -14.87
CA THR A 89 -19.26 -22.94 -15.35
C THR A 89 -19.03 -24.44 -15.13
N ALA A 90 -19.85 -25.07 -14.34
CA ALA A 90 -19.88 -26.52 -14.17
C ALA A 90 -21.05 -27.14 -14.94
N THR A 91 -20.83 -28.26 -15.63
CA THR A 91 -21.84 -28.87 -16.49
C THR A 91 -21.88 -30.39 -16.33
N VAL A 92 -23.08 -30.94 -16.13
CA VAL A 92 -23.33 -32.38 -16.08
C VAL A 92 -24.72 -32.71 -16.62
N GLY A 93 -24.86 -33.69 -17.50
CA GLY A 93 -26.13 -34.17 -18.02
C GLY A 93 -27.01 -33.07 -18.65
N GLY A 94 -26.40 -32.08 -19.32
CA GLY A 94 -27.08 -30.96 -19.94
C GLY A 94 -27.58 -29.88 -18.97
N LYS A 95 -27.25 -29.96 -17.68
CA LYS A 95 -27.47 -28.91 -16.68
C LYS A 95 -26.18 -28.15 -16.44
N SER A 96 -26.28 -26.84 -16.25
CA SER A 96 -25.15 -25.98 -15.94
C SER A 96 -25.42 -25.16 -14.65
N GLU A 97 -24.38 -24.98 -13.84
CA GLU A 97 -24.34 -24.04 -12.73
C GLU A 97 -23.20 -23.06 -12.98
N ILE A 98 -23.46 -21.79 -12.73
CA ILE A 98 -22.51 -20.70 -13.01
C ILE A 98 -22.26 -19.93 -11.71
N LYS A 99 -21.00 -19.62 -11.45
CA LYS A 99 -20.56 -18.73 -10.39
C LYS A 99 -19.65 -17.67 -10.99
N GLU A 100 -19.67 -16.48 -10.40
CA GLU A 100 -18.86 -15.36 -10.84
C GLU A 100 -18.09 -14.77 -9.67
N ILE A 101 -16.86 -14.32 -9.95
CA ILE A 101 -16.04 -13.48 -9.08
C ILE A 101 -15.89 -12.14 -9.79
N ASN A 102 -16.32 -11.07 -9.15
CA ASN A 102 -16.13 -9.73 -9.67
C ASN A 102 -14.69 -9.30 -9.40
N VAL A 103 -14.02 -8.79 -10.41
CA VAL A 103 -12.64 -8.32 -10.32
C VAL A 103 -12.58 -6.88 -10.77
N SER A 104 -12.13 -6.01 -9.89
CA SER A 104 -11.81 -4.62 -10.20
C SER A 104 -10.28 -4.43 -10.18
N GLN A 105 -9.78 -3.53 -10.99
CA GLN A 105 -8.38 -3.12 -10.94
C GLN A 105 -8.28 -1.61 -10.93
N ILE A 106 -7.68 -1.08 -9.87
CA ILE A 106 -7.48 0.36 -9.72
C ILE A 106 -6.55 0.90 -10.80
N SER A 107 -6.70 2.18 -11.11
CA SER A 107 -5.74 2.91 -11.92
C SER A 107 -4.48 3.24 -11.13
N ARG A 108 -3.41 3.64 -11.82
CA ARG A 108 -2.20 4.12 -11.18
C ARG A 108 -2.44 5.39 -10.36
N GLU A 109 -3.35 6.26 -10.83
CA GLU A 109 -3.72 7.50 -10.14
C GLU A 109 -4.50 7.24 -8.85
N GLU A 110 -5.31 6.18 -8.80
CA GLU A 110 -6.06 5.77 -7.61
C GLU A 110 -5.21 5.00 -6.60
N ASN A 111 -4.06 4.47 -7.02
CA ASN A 111 -3.20 3.68 -6.16
C ASN A 111 -2.56 4.55 -5.07
N PRO A 112 -2.84 4.32 -3.77
CA PRO A 112 -2.33 5.14 -2.68
C PRO A 112 -0.79 5.22 -2.63
N TYR A 113 -0.08 4.19 -3.07
CA TYR A 113 1.38 4.21 -3.15
C TYR A 113 1.87 5.33 -4.09
N PHE A 114 1.29 5.43 -5.30
CA PHE A 114 1.65 6.48 -6.27
C PHE A 114 1.14 7.85 -5.85
N GLN A 115 0.01 7.91 -5.17
CA GLN A 115 -0.50 9.17 -4.63
C GLN A 115 0.43 9.79 -3.59
N MET A 116 1.27 8.99 -2.91
CA MET A 116 2.26 9.48 -1.95
C MET A 116 3.53 10.01 -2.60
N LEU A 117 3.78 9.75 -3.89
CA LEU A 117 4.98 10.24 -4.58
C LEU A 117 4.85 11.71 -4.98
N GLY A 118 5.98 12.44 -4.98
CA GLY A 118 6.08 13.81 -5.49
C GLY A 118 6.62 14.81 -4.47
N SER A 119 6.41 16.10 -4.74
CA SER A 119 6.89 17.21 -3.91
C SER A 119 5.85 17.58 -2.86
N TYR A 120 6.34 17.80 -1.63
CA TYR A 120 5.51 18.12 -0.48
C TYR A 120 6.15 19.20 0.38
N GLY A 121 5.28 19.99 1.03
CA GLY A 121 5.65 20.80 2.16
C GLY A 121 5.20 20.13 3.46
N LEU A 122 6.07 20.02 4.45
CA LEU A 122 5.67 19.64 5.79
C LEU A 122 5.01 20.86 6.44
N TYR A 123 3.71 20.75 6.72
CA TYR A 123 2.95 21.72 7.48
C TYR A 123 2.98 21.35 8.96
N ALA A 124 3.13 22.36 9.83
CA ALA A 124 3.02 22.20 11.27
C ALA A 124 2.44 23.44 11.92
N GLU A 125 1.91 23.31 13.13
CA GLU A 125 1.43 24.44 13.92
C GLU A 125 2.56 25.28 14.51
N ARG A 126 3.70 24.66 14.82
CA ARG A 126 4.89 25.31 15.38
C ARG A 126 6.16 24.70 14.81
N TRP A 127 7.18 25.55 14.71
CA TRP A 127 8.48 25.21 14.17
C TRP A 127 9.60 25.63 15.11
N TYR A 128 10.70 24.86 15.13
CA TYR A 128 11.90 25.15 15.90
C TYR A 128 13.13 24.92 15.05
N TYR A 129 13.99 25.95 14.98
CA TYR A 129 15.24 25.94 14.26
C TYR A 129 16.34 26.50 15.14
N GLY A 130 17.39 25.67 15.43
CA GLY A 130 18.55 26.14 16.20
C GLY A 130 18.17 26.80 17.54
N GLY A 131 17.15 26.26 18.23
CA GLY A 131 16.67 26.79 19.50
C GLY A 131 15.68 27.97 19.42
N ASN A 132 15.33 28.44 18.22
CA ASN A 132 14.33 29.50 18.03
C ASN A 132 12.96 28.89 17.68
N ALA A 133 11.94 29.28 18.45
CA ALA A 133 10.56 28.89 18.21
C ALA A 133 9.88 29.89 17.24
N ILE A 134 9.17 29.34 16.25
CA ILE A 134 8.31 30.08 15.33
C ILE A 134 6.89 29.55 15.54
N ASN A 135 6.08 30.30 16.27
CA ASN A 135 4.71 29.94 16.63
C ASN A 135 3.70 30.41 15.58
N VAL A 136 3.98 30.18 14.31
CA VAL A 136 3.10 30.51 13.19
C VAL A 136 2.86 29.23 12.40
N PRO A 137 1.58 28.80 12.28
CA PRO A 137 1.24 27.64 11.46
C PRO A 137 1.62 27.84 10.00
N GLY A 138 2.15 26.82 9.38
CA GLY A 138 2.50 26.87 7.96
C GLY A 138 3.50 25.80 7.53
N ILE A 139 3.88 25.85 6.25
CA ILE A 139 4.92 24.99 5.69
C ILE A 139 6.29 25.58 6.09
N GLY A 140 7.07 24.79 6.80
CA GLY A 140 8.42 25.19 7.23
C GLY A 140 9.53 24.32 6.63
N SER A 141 9.20 23.25 5.96
CA SER A 141 10.17 22.38 5.28
C SER A 141 9.55 21.78 4.01
N TYR A 142 10.36 21.67 2.95
CA TYR A 142 9.97 20.99 1.72
C TYR A 142 10.75 19.71 1.55
N CYS A 143 10.11 18.71 0.95
CA CYS A 143 10.72 17.42 0.65
C CYS A 143 10.18 16.85 -0.65
N THR A 144 10.89 15.85 -1.17
CA THR A 144 10.41 15.02 -2.27
C THR A 144 10.30 13.59 -1.79
N ILE A 145 9.17 12.94 -2.07
CA ILE A 145 8.93 11.52 -1.80
C ILE A 145 9.06 10.78 -3.13
N GLU A 146 10.07 9.93 -3.22
CA GLU A 146 10.39 9.16 -4.42
C GLU A 146 10.18 7.66 -4.18
N GLN A 147 9.84 6.94 -5.23
CA GLN A 147 9.81 5.48 -5.21
C GLN A 147 11.23 4.93 -5.06
N LYS A 148 11.44 4.07 -4.06
CA LYS A 148 12.65 3.25 -3.94
C LYS A 148 12.40 1.83 -4.46
N GLU A 149 11.45 1.13 -3.87
CA GLU A 149 10.96 -0.17 -4.34
C GLU A 149 9.43 -0.13 -4.35
N TYR A 150 8.81 -0.40 -5.51
CA TYR A 150 7.36 -0.34 -5.69
C TYR A 150 6.61 -1.17 -4.63
N GLY A 151 5.60 -0.56 -4.03
CA GLY A 151 4.72 -1.18 -3.04
C GLY A 151 5.41 -1.59 -1.74
N LYS A 152 6.68 -1.17 -1.51
CA LYS A 152 7.44 -1.51 -0.31
C LYS A 152 8.09 -0.31 0.36
N THR A 153 8.81 0.53 -0.38
CA THR A 153 9.61 1.59 0.22
C THR A 153 9.62 2.87 -0.59
N PHE A 154 9.77 3.99 0.14
CA PHE A 154 9.98 5.34 -0.37
C PHE A 154 11.33 5.88 0.09
N THR A 155 11.85 6.86 -0.63
CA THR A 155 12.91 7.76 -0.16
C THR A 155 12.34 9.16 0.00
N ILE A 156 12.39 9.72 1.21
CA ILE A 156 12.01 11.11 1.49
C ILE A 156 13.30 11.93 1.50
N LYS A 157 13.42 12.89 0.58
CA LYS A 157 14.63 13.70 0.38
C LYS A 157 14.42 15.13 0.84
N ASN A 158 15.48 15.72 1.38
CA ASN A 158 15.56 17.14 1.76
C ASN A 158 14.63 17.58 2.91
N LEU A 159 14.06 16.65 3.67
CA LEU A 159 13.21 16.99 4.80
C LEU A 159 14.05 17.66 5.91
N PHE A 160 13.66 18.86 6.36
CA PHE A 160 14.31 19.77 7.29
C PHE A 160 15.65 20.37 6.76
N VAL A 161 16.53 19.56 6.20
CA VAL A 161 17.86 19.98 5.72
C VAL A 161 18.12 19.38 4.36
N GLU A 162 18.68 20.20 3.46
CA GLU A 162 19.06 19.76 2.13
C GLU A 162 20.10 18.63 2.17
N GLY A 163 19.88 17.61 1.36
CA GLY A 163 20.72 16.41 1.26
C GLY A 163 20.36 15.31 2.27
N THR A 164 19.33 15.49 3.10
CA THR A 164 18.80 14.37 3.89
C THR A 164 18.09 13.37 3.00
N GLU A 165 18.30 12.07 3.24
CA GLU A 165 17.60 10.97 2.64
C GLU A 165 17.08 10.04 3.74
N TYR A 166 15.78 9.92 3.84
CA TYR A 166 15.12 9.10 4.83
C TYR A 166 14.30 8.00 4.14
N GLU A 167 14.48 6.75 4.56
CA GLU A 167 13.71 5.64 4.04
C GLU A 167 12.44 5.42 4.85
N ALA A 168 11.30 5.42 4.18
CA ALA A 168 10.00 5.03 4.73
C ALA A 168 9.53 3.74 4.05
N SER A 169 8.84 2.88 4.79
CA SER A 169 8.20 1.69 4.20
C SER A 169 6.73 1.96 3.86
N TYR A 170 6.16 1.07 3.05
CA TYR A 170 4.75 1.08 2.69
C TYR A 170 4.09 -0.19 3.19
N ASP A 171 3.05 -0.05 3.98
CA ASP A 171 2.18 -1.13 4.39
C ASP A 171 1.05 -1.28 3.36
N LYS A 172 1.11 -2.35 2.57
CA LYS A 172 0.17 -2.62 1.49
C LYS A 172 -1.23 -2.98 1.99
N GLU A 173 -1.34 -3.60 3.18
CA GLU A 173 -2.63 -3.99 3.75
C GLU A 173 -3.41 -2.79 4.26
N THR A 174 -2.74 -1.89 4.98
CA THR A 174 -3.35 -0.67 5.52
C THR A 174 -3.28 0.51 4.56
N LYS A 175 -2.57 0.37 3.43
CA LYS A 175 -2.33 1.42 2.41
C LYS A 175 -1.67 2.68 3.01
N ARG A 176 -0.73 2.49 3.94
CA ARG A 176 -0.09 3.56 4.73
C ARG A 176 1.41 3.63 4.50
N MET A 177 1.94 4.84 4.53
CA MET A 177 3.38 5.07 4.71
C MET A 177 3.76 4.80 6.17
N VAL A 178 4.92 4.19 6.41
CA VAL A 178 5.44 3.89 7.75
C VAL A 178 6.83 4.52 7.89
N LEU A 179 6.94 5.45 8.82
CA LEU A 179 8.18 6.15 9.15
C LEU A 179 8.74 5.62 10.47
N THR A 180 9.85 4.89 10.40
CA THR A 180 10.52 4.36 11.59
C THR A 180 11.59 5.36 12.06
N LEU A 181 11.30 6.09 13.12
CA LEU A 181 12.16 7.13 13.67
C LEU A 181 13.41 6.57 14.37
N GLY A 182 14.46 7.38 14.43
CA GLY A 182 15.77 7.01 14.99
C GLY A 182 16.83 6.69 13.93
N SER A 183 16.50 6.79 12.65
CA SER A 183 17.39 6.46 11.55
C SER A 183 18.32 7.62 11.18
N LEU A 184 19.57 7.29 10.83
CA LEU A 184 20.53 8.22 10.22
C LEU A 184 20.06 8.56 8.81
N CYS A 185 19.92 9.84 8.50
CA CYS A 185 19.43 10.32 7.20
C CYS A 185 20.43 11.21 6.44
N LEU A 186 21.51 11.65 7.10
CA LEU A 186 22.59 12.41 6.45
C LEU A 186 23.86 12.32 7.28
N THR A 187 24.99 12.23 6.60
CA THR A 187 26.33 12.45 7.18
C THR A 187 27.04 13.54 6.39
N ARG A 188 27.52 14.57 7.07
CA ARG A 188 28.21 15.71 6.45
C ARG A 188 29.51 16.02 7.19
N THR A 189 30.63 16.04 6.48
CA THR A 189 31.93 16.46 7.03
C THR A 189 32.24 17.86 6.54
N LEU A 190 32.48 18.80 7.46
CA LEU A 190 32.89 20.15 7.13
C LEU A 190 34.39 20.17 6.81
N VAL A 191 34.73 20.64 5.63
CA VAL A 191 36.11 20.64 5.11
C VAL A 191 37.04 21.48 5.98
N GLN A 192 36.58 22.60 6.52
CA GLN A 192 37.38 23.53 7.30
C GLN A 192 37.76 23.00 8.69
N SER A 193 36.81 22.33 9.39
CA SER A 193 37.03 21.82 10.75
C SER A 193 37.35 20.32 10.79
N GLN A 194 37.22 19.60 9.65
CA GLN A 194 37.28 18.14 9.57
C GLN A 194 36.28 17.45 10.51
N GLN A 195 35.26 18.17 10.93
CA GLN A 195 34.28 17.69 11.87
C GLN A 195 33.13 17.04 11.11
N THR A 196 32.72 15.83 11.52
CA THR A 196 31.62 15.08 10.93
C THR A 196 30.35 15.25 11.75
N TYR A 197 29.27 15.57 11.06
CA TYR A 197 27.92 15.76 11.60
C TYR A 197 27.04 14.63 11.11
N TYR A 198 26.25 14.06 12.04
CA TYR A 198 25.31 12.97 11.81
C TYR A 198 23.89 13.46 12.10
N TYR A 199 23.01 13.31 11.12
CA TYR A 199 21.63 13.79 11.19
C TYR A 199 20.68 12.60 11.33
N TYR A 200 19.85 12.61 12.36
CA TYR A 200 18.91 11.54 12.67
C TYR A 200 17.48 12.07 12.69
N MET A 201 16.57 11.38 12.01
CA MET A 201 15.14 11.65 12.11
C MET A 201 14.60 11.04 13.39
N VAL A 202 13.96 11.85 14.22
CA VAL A 202 13.51 11.46 15.57
C VAL A 202 12.19 12.12 15.93
N GLN A 203 11.64 11.73 17.07
CA GLN A 203 10.57 12.45 17.75
C GLN A 203 11.19 13.21 18.95
N PRO A 204 11.39 14.53 18.84
CA PRO A 204 11.94 15.32 19.94
C PRO A 204 10.91 15.47 21.06
N ASN A 205 11.31 15.12 22.27
CA ASN A 205 10.60 15.44 23.51
C ASN A 205 11.37 16.57 24.23
N ILE A 206 10.96 17.79 23.98
CA ILE A 206 11.70 18.96 24.50
C ILE A 206 11.52 19.17 25.98
N MET A 207 10.36 18.84 26.51
CA MET A 207 10.07 18.99 27.93
C MET A 207 10.96 18.10 28.77
N GLU A 208 11.22 16.89 28.33
CA GLU A 208 12.11 15.93 29.00
C GLU A 208 13.56 15.96 28.49
N ARG A 209 13.85 16.77 27.46
CA ARG A 209 15.14 16.82 26.77
C ARG A 209 15.59 15.45 26.25
N LYS A 210 14.64 14.67 25.73
CA LYS A 210 14.87 13.34 25.18
C LYS A 210 14.54 13.33 23.69
N PHE A 211 15.09 12.34 23.02
CA PHE A 211 14.74 12.03 21.63
C PHE A 211 14.22 10.61 21.61
N GLU A 212 13.01 10.47 21.15
CA GLU A 212 12.36 9.18 21.10
C GLU A 212 12.40 8.61 19.69
N THR A 213 12.50 7.30 19.66
CA THR A 213 12.30 6.52 18.46
C THR A 213 10.86 5.99 18.49
N GLY A 214 10.26 5.83 17.31
CA GLY A 214 8.88 5.37 17.25
C GLY A 214 8.49 5.11 15.81
N ILE A 215 7.22 4.88 15.61
CA ILE A 215 6.66 4.68 14.29
C ILE A 215 5.56 5.72 14.07
N LEU A 216 5.69 6.49 12.98
CA LEU A 216 4.64 7.34 12.48
C LEU A 216 4.02 6.71 11.24
N TYR A 217 2.75 6.97 11.05
CA TYR A 217 2.02 6.50 9.89
C TYR A 217 1.54 7.67 9.05
N GLY A 218 1.63 7.53 7.73
CA GLY A 218 1.13 8.50 6.78
C GLY A 218 -0.04 7.93 5.97
N THR A 219 -1.18 8.60 5.96
CA THR A 219 -2.38 8.20 5.23
C THR A 219 -2.78 9.28 4.24
N ILE A 220 -3.13 8.91 3.00
CA ILE A 220 -3.64 9.86 2.01
C ILE A 220 -4.93 10.50 2.50
N GLY A 221 -5.01 11.81 2.38
CA GLY A 221 -6.17 12.61 2.74
C GLY A 221 -6.07 14.01 2.15
N THR A 222 -6.79 14.94 2.75
CA THR A 222 -6.77 16.35 2.37
C THR A 222 -6.49 17.25 3.56
N ALA A 223 -5.78 18.35 3.33
CA ALA A 223 -5.48 19.36 4.34
C ALA A 223 -5.30 20.74 3.69
N THR A 224 -5.06 21.77 4.50
CA THR A 224 -4.71 23.11 3.99
C THR A 224 -3.21 23.25 3.79
N ASP A 225 -2.77 24.00 2.77
CA ASP A 225 -1.39 24.47 2.64
C ASP A 225 -1.14 25.83 3.30
N GLY A 226 -2.18 26.37 3.97
CA GLY A 226 -2.21 27.72 4.54
C GLY A 226 -2.74 28.78 3.59
N LYS A 227 -2.93 28.49 2.31
CA LYS A 227 -3.52 29.37 1.27
C LYS A 227 -4.81 28.78 0.70
N SER A 228 -4.84 27.45 0.51
CA SER A 228 -5.95 26.69 -0.08
C SER A 228 -6.40 25.57 0.84
N GLU A 229 -7.70 25.29 0.85
CA GLU A 229 -8.29 24.16 1.55
C GLU A 229 -8.36 22.92 0.61
N ASN A 230 -8.43 21.73 1.21
CA ASN A 230 -8.60 20.47 0.50
C ASN A 230 -7.45 20.11 -0.48
N CYS A 231 -6.23 20.56 -0.20
CA CYS A 231 -5.05 20.11 -0.92
C CYS A 231 -4.78 18.63 -0.61
N GLN A 232 -4.32 17.86 -1.58
CA GLN A 232 -3.88 16.50 -1.34
C GLN A 232 -2.76 16.49 -0.28
N ALA A 233 -2.90 15.61 0.70
CA ALA A 233 -1.96 15.54 1.82
C ALA A 233 -1.71 14.09 2.25
N ILE A 234 -0.59 13.89 2.94
CA ILE A 234 -0.31 12.69 3.72
C ILE A 234 -0.44 13.08 5.18
N LEU A 235 -1.53 12.66 5.80
CA LEU A 235 -1.85 12.94 7.20
C LEU A 235 -0.99 12.05 8.09
N LEU A 236 -0.25 12.64 9.03
CA LEU A 236 0.62 11.92 9.95
C LEU A 236 -0.11 11.59 11.25
N ASP A 237 0.02 10.37 11.72
CA ASP A 237 -0.45 9.91 13.02
C ASP A 237 0.57 8.95 13.67
N GLY A 238 0.26 8.44 14.87
CA GLY A 238 1.18 7.59 15.65
C GLY A 238 2.07 8.38 16.60
N PHE A 239 1.85 9.69 16.73
CA PHE A 239 2.52 10.49 17.75
C PHE A 239 2.04 10.07 19.13
N ASP A 240 2.98 10.01 20.08
CA ASP A 240 2.62 9.98 21.48
C ASP A 240 1.80 11.26 21.80
N GLU A 241 0.62 11.10 22.40
CA GLU A 241 -0.28 12.23 22.73
C GLU A 241 0.40 13.34 23.53
N ALA A 242 1.45 12.99 24.29
CA ALA A 242 2.22 13.97 25.07
C ALA A 242 3.20 14.79 24.22
N TYR A 243 3.59 14.33 23.01
CA TYR A 243 4.78 14.85 22.33
C TYR A 243 4.66 14.96 20.81
N GLY A 244 3.50 15.13 20.24
CA GLY A 244 3.23 15.18 18.79
C GLY A 244 4.24 16.01 17.97
N SER A 245 5.49 15.51 17.83
CA SER A 245 6.57 16.22 17.17
C SER A 245 7.34 15.31 16.20
N LEU A 246 7.85 15.89 15.12
CA LEU A 246 8.77 15.26 14.17
C LEU A 246 9.98 16.17 14.00
N GLY A 247 11.18 15.63 14.04
CA GLY A 247 12.35 16.48 13.95
C GLY A 247 13.62 15.78 13.51
N LEU A 248 14.63 16.62 13.33
CA LEU A 248 15.98 16.25 12.96
C LEU A 248 16.94 16.69 14.07
N ILE A 249 17.67 15.76 14.65
CA ILE A 249 18.77 16.08 15.54
C ILE A 249 20.10 15.92 14.82
N VAL A 250 21.04 16.80 15.18
CA VAL A 250 22.39 16.80 14.63
C VAL A 250 23.38 16.48 15.72
N ARG A 251 24.20 15.47 15.52
CA ARG A 251 25.28 15.05 16.43
C ARG A 251 26.64 15.28 15.79
N VAL A 252 27.63 15.51 16.64
CA VAL A 252 29.02 15.74 16.24
C VAL A 252 29.89 14.59 16.67
N GLY A 253 30.74 14.09 15.75
CA GLY A 253 31.76 13.07 16.01
C GLY A 253 31.22 11.62 15.89
N ALA A 254 32.15 10.66 15.80
CA ALA A 254 31.88 9.24 15.53
C ALA A 254 31.21 8.48 16.68
N SER A 255 31.05 9.10 17.85
CA SER A 255 30.38 8.47 18.98
C SER A 255 28.87 8.51 18.81
N GLN A 256 28.25 7.35 18.78
CA GLN A 256 26.79 7.21 18.91
C GLN A 256 26.27 7.64 20.32
N SER A 257 27.17 8.07 21.19
CA SER A 257 26.86 8.62 22.50
C SER A 257 26.05 9.91 22.34
N MET A 258 24.95 9.99 23.06
CA MET A 258 23.96 11.08 23.09
C MET A 258 24.49 12.47 23.49
N ALA A 259 25.78 12.64 23.71
CA ALA A 259 26.32 13.68 24.56
C ALA A 259 26.49 15.07 23.93
N MET A 260 26.50 15.21 22.61
CA MET A 260 26.69 16.54 21.99
C MET A 260 25.75 16.75 20.83
N LEU A 261 24.63 17.41 21.12
CA LEU A 261 23.78 17.99 20.09
C LEU A 261 24.44 19.26 19.57
N SER A 262 24.59 19.34 18.26
CA SER A 262 25.00 20.59 17.59
C SER A 262 23.77 21.45 17.32
N ASP A 263 22.66 20.82 16.87
CA ASP A 263 21.46 21.54 16.50
C ASP A 263 20.22 20.63 16.53
N VAL A 264 19.05 21.25 16.62
CA VAL A 264 17.75 20.55 16.60
C VAL A 264 16.80 21.34 15.69
N TYR A 265 16.21 20.64 14.74
CA TYR A 265 15.15 21.14 13.87
C TYR A 265 13.92 20.28 14.12
N TYR A 266 12.77 20.88 14.44
CA TYR A 266 11.56 20.09 14.60
C TYR A 266 10.30 20.90 14.37
N ALA A 267 9.23 20.16 14.10
CA ALA A 267 7.86 20.62 13.97
C ALA A 267 7.00 19.95 15.04
N ASP A 268 6.00 20.63 15.56
CA ASP A 268 5.04 20.06 16.48
C ASP A 268 3.61 20.54 16.26
N GLY A 269 2.68 19.94 16.99
CA GLY A 269 1.25 20.16 16.86
C GLY A 269 0.66 19.34 15.71
N LYS A 270 -0.36 19.87 15.04
CA LYS A 270 -0.95 19.20 13.88
C LYS A 270 0.05 19.22 12.72
N MET A 271 0.40 18.04 12.20
CA MET A 271 1.40 17.91 11.14
C MET A 271 0.91 17.00 10.00
N TYR A 272 1.29 17.36 8.79
CA TYR A 272 1.03 16.58 7.58
C TYR A 272 1.95 17.05 6.44
N PHE A 273 2.22 16.16 5.51
CA PHE A 273 2.82 16.54 4.24
C PHE A 273 1.70 16.98 3.30
N VAL A 274 1.69 18.22 2.86
CA VAL A 274 0.73 18.72 1.88
C VAL A 274 1.40 18.82 0.52
N ARG A 275 0.70 18.46 -0.54
CA ARG A 275 1.20 18.59 -1.91
C ARG A 275 1.58 20.04 -2.19
N ALA A 276 2.87 20.31 -2.36
CA ALA A 276 3.39 21.65 -2.57
C ALA A 276 4.74 21.59 -3.27
N GLU A 277 4.94 22.46 -4.22
CA GLU A 277 6.25 22.67 -4.83
C GLU A 277 7.00 23.75 -4.04
N LYS A 278 8.32 23.59 -3.91
CA LYS A 278 9.16 24.64 -3.34
C LYS A 278 9.06 25.87 -4.24
N GLU A 279 8.50 26.95 -3.71
CA GLU A 279 8.55 28.23 -4.42
C GLU A 279 10.02 28.59 -4.63
N THR A 280 10.45 28.68 -5.88
CA THR A 280 11.73 29.30 -6.20
C THR A 280 11.58 30.78 -5.86
N LEU A 281 12.22 31.18 -4.77
CA LEU A 281 12.40 32.61 -4.47
C LEU A 281 13.37 33.15 -5.53
N ASP A 282 12.85 33.86 -6.52
CA ASP A 282 13.61 34.67 -7.46
C ASP A 282 14.32 35.84 -6.74
#